data_5a83896fd292bc83ea9ff732d11e9d8f
#
_entry.id   5a83896fd292bc83ea9ff732d11e9d8f
#
_cell.length_a   1.000
_cell.length_b   1.000
_cell.length_c   1.000
_cell.angle_alpha   90.00
_cell.angle_beta   90.00
_cell.angle_gamma   90.00
#
_symmetry.space_group_name_H-M   'P 1'
#
loop_
_entity.id
_entity.type
_entity.pdbx_description
1 polymer ?
#
loop_
_entity_poly.entity_id
_entity_poly.type
_entity_poly.pdbx_seq_one_letter_code
_entity_poly.pdbx_strand_id
1 'polypeptide(L)'
;ASNLREAVLYSIHAGGKRIRPYLLLEVLDSLQVPITPAHAQVAAALEMIHTGSLIHDDLPAMDNDDYRRGRLTNHKVYGEDLAILAGDALFLDPYALIAQADLPSQIRVDLIANLSLAAGSMGMVAGQVLDMEGEGKHLNIEELQTIHANKTGKLLAYPFQAAGIIARLDTTIQTALKTVGELIGLAFQVRDDILDV
;
A
#
# COMPACT_ATOMS: atom_id res chain seq x y z
N ALA A 1 -14.96 18.92 3.67
CA ALA A 1 -14.07 20.07 3.81
C ALA A 1 -13.25 20.22 2.52
N SER A 2 -13.27 21.41 1.87
CA SER A 2 -12.56 21.64 0.59
C SER A 2 -11.05 21.43 0.75
N ASN A 3 -10.46 21.94 1.82
CA ASN A 3 -9.01 21.86 2.07
C ASN A 3 -8.52 20.41 2.28
N LEU A 4 -9.31 19.56 2.95
CA LEU A 4 -8.97 18.13 3.07
C LEU A 4 -8.94 17.44 1.69
N ARG A 5 -9.95 17.73 0.86
CA ARG A 5 -9.99 17.18 -0.50
C ARG A 5 -8.79 17.63 -1.33
N GLU A 6 -8.41 18.89 -1.23
CA GLU A 6 -7.25 19.42 -1.94
C GLU A 6 -5.96 18.76 -1.48
N ALA A 7 -5.74 18.61 -0.16
CA ALA A 7 -4.58 17.94 0.39
C ALA A 7 -4.50 16.46 -0.03
N VAL A 8 -5.61 15.73 -0.01
CA VAL A 8 -5.68 14.33 -0.48
C VAL A 8 -5.34 14.25 -1.97
N LEU A 9 -5.99 15.05 -2.81
CA LEU A 9 -5.78 15.03 -4.26
C LEU A 9 -4.38 15.48 -4.66
N TYR A 10 -3.77 16.40 -3.92
CA TYR A 10 -2.40 16.84 -4.14
C TYR A 10 -1.42 15.67 -4.13
N SER A 11 -1.50 14.78 -3.14
CA SER A 11 -0.64 13.62 -3.03
C SER A 11 -1.02 12.50 -4.00
N ILE A 12 -2.31 12.26 -4.23
CA ILE A 12 -2.77 11.28 -5.23
C ILE A 12 -2.26 11.68 -6.63
N HIS A 13 -2.29 12.95 -6.99
CA HIS A 13 -1.85 13.44 -8.31
C HIS A 13 -0.35 13.76 -8.40
N ALA A 14 0.42 13.53 -7.34
CA ALA A 14 1.87 13.79 -7.32
C ALA A 14 2.69 12.84 -8.21
N GLY A 15 2.06 11.96 -8.96
CA GLY A 15 2.73 10.97 -9.81
C GLY A 15 3.05 9.67 -9.06
N GLY A 16 3.99 8.91 -9.60
CA GLY A 16 4.41 7.61 -9.07
C GLY A 16 4.22 6.49 -10.08
N LYS A 17 4.90 5.37 -9.84
CA LYS A 17 4.92 4.22 -10.79
C LYS A 17 3.61 3.43 -10.79
N ARG A 18 2.71 3.62 -9.81
CA ARG A 18 1.43 2.90 -9.69
C ARG A 18 1.60 1.37 -9.76
N ILE A 19 2.68 0.84 -9.19
CA ILE A 19 3.03 -0.59 -9.31
C ILE A 19 1.95 -1.48 -8.68
N ARG A 20 1.46 -1.12 -7.50
CA ARG A 20 0.48 -1.93 -6.77
C ARG A 20 -0.85 -2.08 -7.52
N PRO A 21 -1.52 -1.02 -7.95
CA PRO A 21 -2.72 -1.14 -8.76
C PRO A 21 -2.45 -1.84 -10.10
N TYR A 22 -1.31 -1.57 -10.75
CA TYR A 22 -0.92 -2.23 -11.99
C TYR A 22 -0.80 -3.75 -11.79
N LEU A 23 -0.09 -4.21 -10.75
CA LEU A 23 0.07 -5.63 -10.44
C LEU A 23 -1.28 -6.34 -10.24
N LEU A 24 -2.24 -5.70 -9.56
CA LEU A 24 -3.57 -6.29 -9.39
C LEU A 24 -4.25 -6.55 -10.74
N LEU A 25 -4.25 -5.55 -11.60
CA LEU A 25 -4.92 -5.66 -12.90
C LEU A 25 -4.19 -6.65 -13.83
N GLU A 26 -2.86 -6.68 -13.82
CA GLU A 26 -2.05 -7.63 -14.61
C GLU A 26 -2.24 -9.07 -14.15
N VAL A 27 -2.31 -9.32 -12.83
CA VAL A 27 -2.55 -10.67 -12.32
C VAL A 27 -3.96 -11.13 -12.68
N LEU A 28 -4.98 -10.25 -12.58
CA LEU A 28 -6.34 -10.57 -13.02
C LEU A 28 -6.39 -10.88 -14.51
N ASP A 29 -5.73 -10.11 -15.35
CA ASP A 29 -5.65 -10.35 -16.78
C ASP A 29 -4.96 -11.69 -17.09
N SER A 30 -3.85 -11.98 -16.41
CA SER A 30 -3.14 -13.26 -16.51
C SER A 30 -4.01 -14.46 -16.10
N LEU A 31 -4.94 -14.26 -15.17
CA LEU A 31 -5.94 -15.25 -14.77
C LEU A 31 -7.17 -15.27 -15.70
N GLN A 32 -7.15 -14.52 -16.79
CA GLN A 32 -8.24 -14.38 -17.75
C GLN A 32 -9.56 -13.87 -17.12
N VAL A 33 -9.45 -13.06 -16.07
CA VAL A 33 -10.58 -12.37 -15.44
C VAL A 33 -10.83 -11.05 -16.18
N PRO A 34 -11.98 -10.85 -16.83
CA PRO A 34 -12.30 -9.59 -17.49
C PRO A 34 -12.25 -8.42 -16.50
N ILE A 35 -11.48 -7.38 -16.80
CA ILE A 35 -11.34 -6.21 -15.94
C ILE A 35 -12.64 -5.40 -15.96
N THR A 36 -13.12 -5.06 -14.77
CA THR A 36 -14.34 -4.27 -14.56
C THR A 36 -14.04 -3.01 -13.75
N PRO A 37 -14.97 -2.02 -13.73
CA PRO A 37 -14.83 -0.87 -12.84
C PRO A 37 -14.67 -1.24 -11.36
N ALA A 38 -15.27 -2.33 -10.91
CA ALA A 38 -15.11 -2.82 -9.53
C ALA A 38 -13.66 -3.22 -9.21
N HIS A 39 -12.97 -3.85 -10.16
CA HIS A 39 -11.55 -4.18 -10.02
C HIS A 39 -10.68 -2.92 -9.98
N ALA A 40 -11.00 -1.91 -10.77
CA ALA A 40 -10.34 -0.61 -10.72
C ALA A 40 -10.56 0.10 -9.37
N GLN A 41 -11.74 -0.04 -8.74
CA GLN A 41 -11.99 0.47 -7.39
C GLN A 41 -11.10 -0.20 -6.34
N VAL A 42 -10.92 -1.52 -6.41
CA VAL A 42 -10.02 -2.26 -5.50
C VAL A 42 -8.56 -1.82 -5.71
N ALA A 43 -8.14 -1.67 -6.97
CA ALA A 43 -6.80 -1.18 -7.31
C ALA A 43 -6.57 0.26 -6.82
N ALA A 44 -7.56 1.14 -6.96
CA ALA A 44 -7.50 2.50 -6.44
C ALA A 44 -7.43 2.54 -4.90
N ALA A 45 -8.21 1.71 -4.21
CA ALA A 45 -8.19 1.59 -2.75
C ALA A 45 -6.79 1.24 -2.23
N LEU A 46 -6.10 0.33 -2.89
CA LEU A 46 -4.74 -0.06 -2.55
C LEU A 46 -3.74 1.10 -2.72
N GLU A 47 -3.84 1.85 -3.81
CA GLU A 47 -2.98 3.02 -4.06
C GLU A 47 -3.29 4.17 -3.09
N MET A 48 -4.53 4.33 -2.67
CA MET A 48 -4.91 5.32 -1.66
C MET A 48 -4.21 5.05 -0.33
N ILE A 49 -4.21 3.80 0.16
CA ILE A 49 -3.50 3.41 1.38
C ILE A 49 -1.99 3.68 1.23
N HIS A 50 -1.40 3.28 0.11
CA HIS A 50 0.00 3.57 -0.15
C HIS A 50 0.30 5.08 -0.15
N THR A 51 -0.54 5.88 -0.78
CA THR A 51 -0.37 7.34 -0.78
C THR A 51 -0.50 7.92 0.62
N GLY A 52 -1.46 7.44 1.42
CA GLY A 52 -1.62 7.83 2.83
C GLY A 52 -0.37 7.53 3.67
N SER A 53 0.23 6.36 3.47
CA SER A 53 1.47 6.00 4.16
C SER A 53 2.62 6.96 3.82
N LEU A 54 2.74 7.35 2.56
CA LEU A 54 3.77 8.32 2.15
C LEU A 54 3.56 9.72 2.73
N ILE A 55 2.31 10.17 2.88
CA ILE A 55 2.01 11.45 3.55
C ILE A 55 2.47 11.41 5.01
N HIS A 56 2.20 10.31 5.71
CA HIS A 56 2.59 10.15 7.10
C HIS A 56 4.11 9.97 7.26
N ASP A 57 4.75 9.21 6.39
CA ASP A 57 6.21 9.03 6.41
C ASP A 57 6.96 10.36 6.26
N ASP A 58 6.44 11.27 5.44
CA ASP A 58 7.07 12.58 5.20
C ASP A 58 6.96 13.55 6.39
N LEU A 59 6.10 13.28 7.39
CA LEU A 59 5.89 14.19 8.52
C LEU A 59 7.16 14.41 9.35
N PRO A 60 7.30 15.58 10.02
CA PRO A 60 8.47 15.88 10.87
C PRO A 60 8.72 14.87 12.00
N ALA A 61 7.67 14.19 12.48
CA ALA A 61 7.79 13.14 13.49
C ALA A 61 8.23 11.79 12.94
N MET A 62 8.37 11.66 11.64
CA MET A 62 8.76 10.46 10.90
C MET A 62 10.06 10.76 10.14
N ASP A 63 10.08 10.63 8.82
CA ASP A 63 11.29 10.84 8.00
C ASP A 63 11.67 12.32 7.85
N ASN A 64 10.75 13.25 8.15
CA ASN A 64 10.92 14.70 8.07
C ASN A 64 11.37 15.17 6.69
N ASP A 65 10.74 14.68 5.64
CA ASP A 65 11.07 14.99 4.26
C ASP A 65 10.39 16.27 3.77
N ASP A 66 11.14 17.17 3.17
CA ASP A 66 10.62 18.39 2.56
C ASP A 66 10.09 18.16 1.13
N TYR A 67 10.63 17.15 0.43
CA TYR A 67 10.32 16.87 -0.98
C TYR A 67 10.05 15.39 -1.21
N ARG A 68 9.07 15.09 -2.06
CA ARG A 68 8.79 13.77 -2.58
C ARG A 68 8.49 13.85 -4.08
N ARG A 69 9.16 13.05 -4.91
CA ARG A 69 9.00 13.04 -6.36
C ARG A 69 9.17 14.43 -6.99
N GLY A 70 10.11 15.22 -6.48
CA GLY A 70 10.41 16.57 -6.97
C GLY A 70 9.41 17.65 -6.60
N ARG A 71 8.43 17.37 -5.72
CA ARG A 71 7.43 18.32 -5.22
C ARG A 71 7.54 18.43 -3.70
N LEU A 72 7.16 19.57 -3.14
CA LEU A 72 7.01 19.72 -1.69
C LEU A 72 6.07 18.67 -1.14
N THR A 73 6.40 18.12 0.03
CA THR A 73 5.56 17.15 0.73
C THR A 73 4.26 17.78 1.23
N ASN A 74 3.28 16.94 1.53
CA ASN A 74 1.93 17.39 1.87
C ASN A 74 1.93 18.36 3.06
N HIS A 75 2.68 18.04 4.13
CA HIS A 75 2.77 18.89 5.32
C HIS A 75 3.46 20.23 5.06
N LYS A 76 4.36 20.31 4.08
CA LYS A 76 5.00 21.58 3.69
C LYS A 76 4.04 22.51 2.95
N VAL A 77 3.04 21.97 2.25
CA VAL A 77 2.06 22.74 1.48
C VAL A 77 0.84 23.10 2.32
N TYR A 78 0.34 22.16 3.11
CA TYR A 78 -0.95 22.28 3.80
C TYR A 78 -0.86 22.37 5.32
N GLY A 79 0.31 22.19 5.91
CA GLY A 79 0.51 22.09 7.36
C GLY A 79 0.42 20.64 7.86
N GLU A 80 1.00 20.40 9.04
CA GLU A 80 1.12 19.05 9.61
C GLU A 80 -0.25 18.47 10.00
N ASP A 81 -1.11 19.29 10.59
CA ASP A 81 -2.45 18.90 11.01
C ASP A 81 -3.29 18.38 9.83
N LEU A 82 -3.31 19.12 8.72
CA LEU A 82 -4.07 18.73 7.54
C LEU A 82 -3.42 17.52 6.82
N ALA A 83 -2.09 17.42 6.82
CA ALA A 83 -1.39 16.25 6.29
C ALA A 83 -1.71 14.97 7.07
N ILE A 84 -1.75 15.03 8.41
CA ILE A 84 -2.18 13.90 9.25
C ILE A 84 -3.60 13.46 8.86
N LEU A 85 -4.54 14.41 8.81
CA LEU A 85 -5.94 14.11 8.47
C LEU A 85 -6.11 13.61 7.02
N ALA A 86 -5.29 14.09 6.09
CA ALA A 86 -5.28 13.59 4.71
C ALA A 86 -4.81 12.15 4.63
N GLY A 87 -3.78 11.79 5.39
CA GLY A 87 -3.33 10.41 5.53
C GLY A 87 -4.40 9.51 6.17
N ASP A 88 -5.05 9.98 7.25
CA ASP A 88 -6.14 9.26 7.91
C ASP A 88 -7.30 8.98 6.95
N ALA A 89 -7.72 9.98 6.16
CA ALA A 89 -8.75 9.80 5.14
C ALA A 89 -8.34 8.74 4.11
N LEU A 90 -7.10 8.76 3.65
CA LEU A 90 -6.56 7.78 2.69
C LEU A 90 -6.39 6.38 3.29
N PHE A 91 -6.37 6.22 4.60
CA PHE A 91 -6.41 4.91 5.26
C PHE A 91 -7.84 4.39 5.48
N LEU A 92 -8.82 5.26 5.69
CA LEU A 92 -10.19 4.86 6.04
C LEU A 92 -11.10 4.73 4.81
N ASP A 93 -11.09 5.71 3.91
CA ASP A 93 -11.97 5.74 2.72
C ASP A 93 -11.81 4.54 1.78
N PRO A 94 -10.62 3.93 1.60
CA PRO A 94 -10.44 2.73 0.78
C PRO A 94 -11.33 1.55 1.15
N TYR A 95 -11.61 1.36 2.43
CA TYR A 95 -12.49 0.27 2.87
C TYR A 95 -13.93 0.49 2.44
N ALA A 96 -14.41 1.74 2.48
CA ALA A 96 -15.74 2.09 1.96
C ALA A 96 -15.80 1.90 0.44
N LEU A 97 -14.72 2.24 -0.28
CA LEU A 97 -14.62 2.06 -1.73
C LEU A 97 -14.74 0.59 -2.13
N ILE A 98 -14.06 -0.32 -1.41
CA ILE A 98 -14.16 -1.76 -1.64
C ILE A 98 -15.54 -2.29 -1.24
N ALA A 99 -16.07 -1.84 -0.09
CA ALA A 99 -17.38 -2.28 0.40
C ALA A 99 -18.53 -1.94 -0.55
N GLN A 100 -18.39 -0.88 -1.34
CA GLN A 100 -19.38 -0.41 -2.32
C GLN A 100 -19.11 -0.93 -3.74
N ALA A 101 -18.00 -1.64 -3.98
CA ALA A 101 -17.70 -2.19 -5.30
C ALA A 101 -18.74 -3.23 -5.73
N ASP A 102 -19.01 -3.27 -7.03
CA ASP A 102 -19.95 -4.26 -7.62
C ASP A 102 -19.27 -5.65 -7.70
N LEU A 103 -19.11 -6.24 -6.52
CA LEU A 103 -18.55 -7.57 -6.30
C LEU A 103 -19.43 -8.33 -5.30
N PRO A 104 -19.43 -9.66 -5.33
CA PRO A 104 -20.12 -10.48 -4.32
C PRO A 104 -19.69 -10.09 -2.90
N SER A 105 -20.65 -10.09 -1.96
CA SER A 105 -20.41 -9.63 -0.58
C SER A 105 -19.25 -10.34 0.11
N GLN A 106 -19.13 -11.66 -0.07
CA GLN A 106 -18.02 -12.42 0.52
C GLN A 106 -16.67 -11.98 -0.04
N ILE A 107 -16.56 -11.73 -1.35
CA ILE A 107 -15.32 -11.21 -1.96
C ILE A 107 -14.97 -9.85 -1.38
N ARG A 108 -15.93 -8.94 -1.24
CA ARG A 108 -15.68 -7.62 -0.62
C ARG A 108 -15.17 -7.73 0.82
N VAL A 109 -15.78 -8.62 1.62
CA VAL A 109 -15.35 -8.89 3.00
C VAL A 109 -13.92 -9.44 3.04
N ASP A 110 -13.61 -10.41 2.19
CA ASP A 110 -12.29 -11.03 2.13
C ASP A 110 -11.22 -10.03 1.67
N LEU A 111 -11.52 -9.18 0.68
CA LEU A 111 -10.63 -8.11 0.22
C LEU A 111 -10.35 -7.10 1.32
N ILE A 112 -11.38 -6.65 2.05
CA ILE A 112 -11.25 -5.71 3.17
C ILE A 112 -10.41 -6.31 4.29
N ALA A 113 -10.72 -7.54 4.70
CA ALA A 113 -10.00 -8.22 5.77
C ALA A 113 -8.52 -8.40 5.45
N ASN A 114 -8.19 -8.86 4.24
CA ASN A 114 -6.80 -9.06 3.82
C ASN A 114 -6.06 -7.72 3.64
N LEU A 115 -6.73 -6.67 3.15
CA LEU A 115 -6.14 -5.34 3.05
C LEU A 115 -5.81 -4.76 4.43
N SER A 116 -6.71 -4.92 5.39
CA SER A 116 -6.49 -4.52 6.77
C SER A 116 -5.30 -5.25 7.42
N LEU A 117 -5.15 -6.54 7.16
CA LEU A 117 -3.97 -7.30 7.63
C LEU A 117 -2.67 -6.84 6.96
N ALA A 118 -2.72 -6.54 5.67
CA ALA A 118 -1.53 -6.08 4.93
C ALA A 118 -1.09 -4.67 5.32
N ALA A 119 -2.02 -3.76 5.60
CA ALA A 119 -1.74 -2.36 5.89
C ALA A 119 -1.63 -2.05 7.39
N GLY A 120 -2.30 -2.82 8.25
CA GLY A 120 -2.46 -2.55 9.67
C GLY A 120 -1.31 -3.03 10.55
N SER A 121 -1.64 -3.29 11.82
CA SER A 121 -0.69 -3.69 12.89
C SER A 121 0.00 -5.04 12.66
N MET A 122 -0.45 -5.83 11.72
CA MET A 122 0.17 -7.09 11.30
C MET A 122 0.95 -6.98 9.98
N GLY A 123 1.05 -5.79 9.41
CA GLY A 123 1.67 -5.52 8.12
C GLY A 123 2.46 -4.21 8.11
N MET A 124 2.08 -3.29 7.23
CA MET A 124 2.80 -2.05 6.97
C MET A 124 3.04 -1.20 8.24
N VAL A 125 2.04 -1.03 9.11
CA VAL A 125 2.19 -0.27 10.36
C VAL A 125 3.21 -0.93 11.29
N ALA A 126 3.17 -2.27 11.43
CA ALA A 126 4.19 -2.99 12.20
C ALA A 126 5.59 -2.81 11.60
N GLY A 127 5.71 -2.87 10.28
CA GLY A 127 6.97 -2.64 9.58
C GLY A 127 7.53 -1.24 9.84
N GLN A 128 6.67 -0.24 9.87
CA GLN A 128 7.05 1.14 10.17
C GLN A 128 7.57 1.30 11.61
N VAL A 129 6.93 0.64 12.58
CA VAL A 129 7.42 0.62 13.97
C VAL A 129 8.80 -0.01 14.06
N LEU A 130 8.98 -1.18 13.43
CA LEU A 130 10.28 -1.88 13.42
C LEU A 130 11.39 -1.06 12.75
N ASP A 131 11.05 -0.33 11.69
CA ASP A 131 11.97 0.54 10.98
C ASP A 131 12.45 1.69 11.89
N MET A 132 11.53 2.39 12.53
CA MET A 132 11.85 3.46 13.49
C MET A 132 12.65 2.97 14.69
N GLU A 133 12.30 1.79 15.24
CA GLU A 133 13.05 1.18 16.34
C GLU A 133 14.45 0.72 15.91
N GLY A 134 14.65 0.47 14.61
CA GLY A 134 15.92 0.09 14.00
C GLY A 134 16.87 1.26 13.75
N GLU A 135 16.38 2.50 13.73
CA GLU A 135 17.20 3.67 13.47
C GLU A 135 18.38 3.80 14.44
N GLY A 136 19.57 4.05 13.89
CA GLY A 136 20.80 4.17 14.66
C GLY A 136 21.34 2.86 15.25
N LYS A 137 20.74 1.72 14.92
CA LYS A 137 21.21 0.38 15.34
C LYS A 137 21.90 -0.35 14.18
N HIS A 138 22.83 -1.24 14.51
CA HIS A 138 23.36 -2.19 13.55
C HIS A 138 22.41 -3.39 13.45
N LEU A 139 21.53 -3.36 12.48
CA LEU A 139 20.60 -4.45 12.21
C LEU A 139 21.32 -5.59 11.48
N ASN A 140 20.99 -6.82 11.83
CA ASN A 140 21.40 -7.98 11.04
C ASN A 140 20.48 -8.17 9.82
N ILE A 141 20.84 -9.08 8.90
CA ILE A 141 20.10 -9.32 7.67
C ILE A 141 18.66 -9.80 7.93
N GLU A 142 18.44 -10.63 8.95
CA GLU A 142 17.11 -11.17 9.28
C GLU A 142 16.19 -10.07 9.82
N GLU A 143 16.70 -9.16 10.65
CA GLU A 143 15.98 -8.00 11.15
C GLU A 143 15.60 -7.06 10.01
N LEU A 144 16.53 -6.75 9.10
CA LEU A 144 16.28 -5.92 7.92
C LEU A 144 15.22 -6.55 7.02
N GLN A 145 15.32 -7.85 6.73
CA GLN A 145 14.34 -8.59 5.93
C GLN A 145 12.95 -8.56 6.58
N THR A 146 12.87 -8.65 7.91
CA THR A 146 11.62 -8.57 8.65
C THR A 146 10.97 -7.19 8.51
N ILE A 147 11.75 -6.12 8.61
CA ILE A 147 11.29 -4.74 8.39
C ILE A 147 10.74 -4.60 6.97
N HIS A 148 11.53 -4.97 5.97
CA HIS A 148 11.16 -4.84 4.57
C HIS A 148 9.92 -5.69 4.22
N ALA A 149 9.83 -6.92 4.71
CA ALA A 149 8.69 -7.79 4.49
C ALA A 149 7.37 -7.18 5.02
N ASN A 150 7.41 -6.50 6.15
CA ASN A 150 6.24 -5.86 6.74
C ASN A 150 5.99 -4.47 6.15
N LYS A 151 6.97 -3.57 6.17
CA LYS A 151 6.83 -2.17 5.71
C LYS A 151 6.39 -2.07 4.24
N THR A 152 6.97 -2.89 3.38
CA THR A 152 6.76 -2.84 1.93
C THR A 152 6.15 -4.13 1.37
N GLY A 153 6.63 -5.28 1.80
CA GLY A 153 6.31 -6.59 1.21
C GLY A 153 4.84 -6.97 1.33
N LYS A 154 4.22 -6.78 2.50
CA LYS A 154 2.81 -7.13 2.72
C LYS A 154 1.86 -6.39 1.78
N LEU A 155 2.04 -5.08 1.65
CA LEU A 155 1.18 -4.27 0.79
C LEU A 155 1.49 -4.48 -0.70
N LEU A 156 2.72 -4.87 -1.04
CA LEU A 156 3.10 -5.23 -2.41
C LEU A 156 2.64 -6.65 -2.80
N ALA A 157 2.48 -7.56 -1.83
CA ALA A 157 1.91 -8.90 -2.03
C ALA A 157 0.38 -8.89 -2.13
N TYR A 158 -0.29 -7.89 -1.55
CA TYR A 158 -1.75 -7.81 -1.55
C TYR A 158 -2.39 -7.87 -2.95
N PRO A 159 -1.88 -7.25 -4.04
CA PRO A 159 -2.40 -7.42 -5.39
C PRO A 159 -2.59 -8.88 -5.81
N PHE A 160 -1.66 -9.74 -5.48
CA PHE A 160 -1.69 -11.17 -5.80
C PHE A 160 -2.77 -11.89 -4.99
N GLN A 161 -2.88 -11.58 -3.70
CA GLN A 161 -3.95 -12.11 -2.84
C GLN A 161 -5.32 -11.65 -3.31
N ALA A 162 -5.48 -10.36 -3.60
CA ALA A 162 -6.73 -9.77 -4.07
C ALA A 162 -7.18 -10.39 -5.40
N ALA A 163 -6.26 -10.61 -6.34
CA ALA A 163 -6.56 -11.27 -7.60
C ALA A 163 -7.05 -12.72 -7.39
N GLY A 164 -6.41 -13.47 -6.50
CA GLY A 164 -6.84 -14.82 -6.14
C GLY A 164 -8.23 -14.88 -5.50
N ILE A 165 -8.55 -13.91 -4.63
CA ILE A 165 -9.87 -13.76 -4.01
C ILE A 165 -10.93 -13.42 -5.07
N ILE A 166 -10.68 -12.44 -5.92
CA ILE A 166 -11.59 -12.01 -6.99
C ILE A 166 -11.87 -13.16 -7.97
N ALA A 167 -10.83 -13.88 -8.38
CA ALA A 167 -10.91 -15.01 -9.28
C ALA A 167 -11.48 -16.28 -8.62
N ARG A 168 -11.79 -16.25 -7.32
CA ARG A 168 -12.30 -17.37 -6.53
C ARG A 168 -11.47 -18.65 -6.67
N LEU A 169 -10.15 -18.50 -6.68
CA LEU A 169 -9.23 -19.61 -6.74
C LEU A 169 -9.28 -20.44 -5.44
N ASP A 170 -8.89 -21.69 -5.52
CA ASP A 170 -8.77 -22.51 -4.32
C ASP A 170 -7.64 -21.99 -3.39
N THR A 171 -7.69 -22.38 -2.13
CA THR A 171 -6.78 -21.90 -1.09
C THR A 171 -5.31 -22.20 -1.41
N THR A 172 -5.02 -23.32 -2.08
CA THR A 172 -3.66 -23.69 -2.45
C THR A 172 -3.07 -22.71 -3.45
N ILE A 173 -3.85 -22.35 -4.49
CA ILE A 173 -3.43 -21.39 -5.51
C ILE A 173 -3.35 -19.97 -4.92
N GLN A 174 -4.32 -19.59 -4.07
CA GLN A 174 -4.25 -18.29 -3.37
C GLN A 174 -2.98 -18.17 -2.52
N THR A 175 -2.60 -19.23 -1.81
CA THR A 175 -1.35 -19.26 -1.01
C THR A 175 -0.12 -19.16 -1.91
N ALA A 176 -0.10 -19.85 -3.05
CA ALA A 176 0.99 -19.74 -4.01
C ALA A 176 1.12 -18.32 -4.59
N LEU A 177 0.01 -17.69 -4.96
CA LEU A 177 -0.01 -16.30 -5.43
C LEU A 177 0.52 -15.32 -4.36
N LYS A 178 0.12 -15.51 -3.11
CA LYS A 178 0.66 -14.71 -1.99
C LYS A 178 2.17 -14.84 -1.90
N THR A 179 2.70 -16.08 -1.95
CA THR A 179 4.14 -16.34 -1.91
C THR A 179 4.87 -15.65 -3.07
N VAL A 180 4.31 -15.70 -4.28
CA VAL A 180 4.87 -14.97 -5.44
C VAL A 180 4.92 -13.46 -5.15
N GLY A 181 3.84 -12.90 -4.61
CA GLY A 181 3.79 -11.48 -4.24
C GLY A 181 4.83 -11.10 -3.18
N GLU A 182 5.03 -11.95 -2.17
CA GLU A 182 6.05 -11.74 -1.12
C GLU A 182 7.48 -11.79 -1.70
N LEU A 183 7.76 -12.71 -2.61
CA LEU A 183 9.06 -12.79 -3.29
C LEU A 183 9.32 -11.59 -4.20
N ILE A 184 8.31 -11.10 -4.91
CA ILE A 184 8.42 -9.87 -5.71
C ILE A 184 8.67 -8.66 -4.81
N GLY A 185 8.01 -8.59 -3.64
CA GLY A 185 8.24 -7.55 -2.66
C GLY A 185 9.66 -7.54 -2.13
N LEU A 186 10.21 -8.71 -1.84
CA LEU A 186 11.61 -8.85 -1.43
C LEU A 186 12.58 -8.42 -2.53
N ALA A 187 12.36 -8.89 -3.76
CA ALA A 187 13.21 -8.49 -4.90
C ALA A 187 13.16 -6.99 -5.18
N PHE A 188 11.98 -6.38 -5.02
CA PHE A 188 11.80 -4.93 -5.17
C PHE A 188 12.64 -4.16 -4.14
N GLN A 189 12.62 -4.59 -2.89
CA GLN A 189 13.37 -3.95 -1.82
C GLN A 189 14.88 -4.10 -2.00
N VAL A 190 15.36 -5.31 -2.32
CA VAL A 190 16.78 -5.56 -2.61
C VAL A 190 17.26 -4.66 -3.76
N ARG A 191 16.43 -4.46 -4.77
CA ARG A 191 16.77 -3.54 -5.88
C ARG A 191 16.88 -2.10 -5.42
N ASP A 192 15.94 -1.64 -4.60
CA ASP A 192 15.97 -0.26 -4.10
C ASP A 192 17.21 -0.04 -3.22
N ASP A 193 17.54 -0.97 -2.32
CA ASP A 193 18.76 -0.92 -1.48
C ASP A 193 20.06 -0.86 -2.32
N ILE A 194 20.11 -1.53 -3.47
CA ILE A 194 21.29 -1.49 -4.38
C ILE A 194 21.39 -0.14 -5.11
N LEU A 195 20.26 0.52 -5.37
CA LEU A 195 20.26 1.79 -6.11
C LEU A 195 20.51 3.01 -5.21
N ASP A 196 20.36 2.85 -3.90
CA ASP A 196 20.60 3.92 -2.91
C ASP A 196 22.07 3.99 -2.44
N VAL A 197 22.98 3.16 -2.99
CA VAL A 197 24.44 3.11 -2.67
C VAL A 197 25.27 3.95 -3.64
#